data_3a2eb1309b84adf6fc06951021dd0ee8
#
_entry.id   3a2eb1309b84adf6fc06951021dd0ee8
#
_cell.length_a   1.000
_cell.length_b   1.000
_cell.length_c   1.000
_cell.angle_alpha   90.00
_cell.angle_beta   90.00
_cell.angle_gamma   90.00
#
_symmetry.space_group_name_H-M   'P 1'
#
loop_
_entity.id
_entity.type
_entity.pdbx_description
1 polymer ?
#
loop_
_entity_poly.entity_id
_entity_poly.type
_entity_poly.pdbx_seq_one_letter_code
_entity_poly.pdbx_strand_id
1 'polypeptide(L)'
;AKDVLFINQASIFAKIDEYKINVITGAKVVEFNNDGITYQKDGQEVVCKADTIIRAFGMKPNRKLAEEIRNIYPTKTRIVGDSEKIGKVANAIRDGFYAGMSL
;
A
#
# COMPACT_ATOMS: atom_id res chain seq x y z
N ALA A 1 1.82 -9.05 -5.50
CA ALA A 1 2.00 -8.50 -6.88
C ALA A 1 0.76 -8.68 -7.78
N LYS A 2 -0.47 -8.81 -7.19
CA LYS A 2 -1.71 -9.02 -7.98
C LYS A 2 -2.07 -7.82 -8.88
N ASP A 3 -1.61 -6.61 -8.51
CA ASP A 3 -1.93 -5.36 -9.22
C ASP A 3 -0.84 -4.92 -10.21
N VAL A 4 0.17 -5.75 -10.42
CA VAL A 4 1.27 -5.46 -11.34
C VAL A 4 0.96 -6.08 -12.70
N LEU A 5 1.26 -5.34 -13.79
CA LEU A 5 1.12 -5.88 -15.16
C LEU A 5 1.88 -7.20 -15.32
N PHE A 6 1.31 -8.14 -16.06
CA PHE A 6 1.86 -9.49 -16.24
C PHE A 6 3.34 -9.51 -16.66
N ILE A 7 3.73 -8.63 -17.60
CA ILE A 7 5.14 -8.49 -18.04
C ILE A 7 6.06 -8.11 -16.87
N ASN A 8 5.62 -7.18 -16.02
CA ASN A 8 6.39 -6.76 -14.85
C ASN A 8 6.44 -7.85 -13.78
N GLN A 9 5.40 -8.66 -13.65
CA GLN A 9 5.40 -9.82 -12.75
C GLN A 9 6.47 -10.83 -13.14
N ALA A 10 6.57 -11.18 -14.42
CA ALA A 10 7.58 -12.10 -14.92
C ALA A 10 9.01 -11.60 -14.61
N SER A 11 9.25 -10.31 -14.83
CA SER A 11 10.55 -9.68 -14.48
C SER A 11 10.85 -9.73 -12.98
N ILE A 12 9.85 -9.47 -12.13
CA ILE A 12 10.01 -9.53 -10.68
C ILE A 12 10.34 -10.96 -10.23
N PHE A 13 9.62 -11.97 -10.74
CA PHE A 13 9.87 -13.36 -10.37
C PHE A 13 11.25 -13.83 -10.86
N ALA A 14 11.68 -13.43 -12.07
CA ALA A 14 13.03 -13.70 -12.54
C ALA A 14 14.11 -13.13 -11.61
N LYS A 15 13.91 -11.90 -11.11
CA LYS A 15 14.84 -11.27 -10.16
C LYS A 15 14.81 -11.95 -8.78
N ILE A 16 13.67 -12.38 -8.30
CA ILE A 16 13.54 -13.14 -7.06
C ILE A 16 14.36 -14.44 -7.15
N ASP A 17 14.26 -15.13 -8.28
CA ASP A 17 15.01 -16.36 -8.54
C ASP A 17 16.52 -16.11 -8.70
N GLU A 18 16.90 -15.13 -9.52
CA GLU A 18 18.28 -14.72 -9.76
C GLU A 18 19.02 -14.40 -8.45
N TYR A 19 18.39 -13.60 -7.57
CA TYR A 19 18.97 -13.19 -6.30
C TYR A 19 18.65 -14.14 -5.14
N LYS A 20 17.98 -15.27 -5.42
CA LYS A 20 17.59 -16.28 -4.41
C LYS A 20 16.87 -15.66 -3.20
N ILE A 21 15.95 -14.71 -3.48
CA ILE A 21 15.20 -14.02 -2.43
C ILE A 21 14.18 -15.00 -1.83
N ASN A 22 14.26 -15.22 -0.53
CA ASN A 22 13.31 -16.07 0.17
C ASN A 22 11.96 -15.35 0.32
N VAL A 23 10.92 -15.87 -0.34
CA VAL A 23 9.57 -15.30 -0.30
C VAL A 23 8.69 -16.13 0.63
N ILE A 24 8.25 -15.53 1.71
CA ILE A 24 7.38 -16.16 2.71
C ILE A 24 5.96 -15.63 2.49
N THR A 25 5.04 -16.49 2.05
CA THR A 25 3.62 -16.15 1.87
C THR A 25 2.77 -16.76 2.97
N GLY A 26 1.55 -16.22 3.17
CA GLY A 26 0.66 -16.69 4.22
C GLY A 26 1.15 -16.34 5.64
N ALA A 27 2.12 -15.44 5.76
CA ALA A 27 2.68 -15.02 7.02
C ALA A 27 2.09 -13.66 7.44
N LYS A 28 1.76 -13.53 8.73
CA LYS A 28 1.31 -12.28 9.34
C LYS A 28 2.43 -11.73 10.21
N VAL A 29 2.94 -10.55 9.89
CA VAL A 29 3.93 -9.87 10.72
C VAL A 29 3.27 -9.44 12.03
N VAL A 30 3.89 -9.81 13.16
CA VAL A 30 3.43 -9.55 14.52
C VAL A 30 4.21 -8.40 15.12
N GLU A 31 5.54 -8.42 15.00
CA GLU A 31 6.40 -7.45 15.66
C GLU A 31 7.65 -7.14 14.84
N PHE A 32 8.16 -5.93 15.04
CA PHE A 32 9.47 -5.47 14.59
C PHE A 32 10.32 -5.16 15.81
N ASN A 33 11.49 -5.73 15.90
CA ASN A 33 12.44 -5.48 16.97
C ASN A 33 13.84 -5.24 16.40
N ASN A 34 14.81 -5.00 17.27
CA ASN A 34 16.19 -4.73 16.87
C ASN A 34 16.89 -5.94 16.24
N ASP A 35 16.38 -7.14 16.47
CA ASP A 35 16.95 -8.38 15.96
C ASP A 35 16.32 -8.81 14.62
N GLY A 36 15.21 -8.18 14.22
CA GLY A 36 14.53 -8.54 12.97
C GLY A 36 13.01 -8.43 13.04
N ILE A 37 12.34 -9.40 12.44
CA ILE A 37 10.88 -9.45 12.32
C ILE A 37 10.34 -10.74 12.91
N THR A 38 9.34 -10.64 13.78
CA THR A 38 8.53 -11.78 14.21
C THR A 38 7.28 -11.88 13.34
N TYR A 39 7.04 -13.02 12.74
CA TYR A 39 5.83 -13.29 11.98
C TYR A 39 5.17 -14.60 12.41
N GLN A 40 3.87 -14.67 12.25
CA GLN A 40 3.06 -15.87 12.50
C GLN A 40 2.73 -16.54 11.17
N LYS A 41 3.00 -17.84 11.09
CA LYS A 41 2.66 -18.70 9.97
C LYS A 41 2.19 -20.06 10.48
N ASP A 42 1.08 -20.57 9.97
CA ASP A 42 0.50 -21.86 10.33
C ASP A 42 0.32 -22.05 11.86
N GLY A 43 -0.02 -20.93 12.56
CA GLY A 43 -0.22 -20.91 14.02
C GLY A 43 1.07 -20.84 14.85
N GLN A 44 2.24 -20.80 14.22
CA GLN A 44 3.53 -20.72 14.90
C GLN A 44 4.16 -19.33 14.70
N GLU A 45 4.83 -18.84 15.73
CA GLU A 45 5.64 -17.63 15.66
C GLU A 45 7.08 -17.98 15.26
N VAL A 46 7.59 -17.26 14.26
CA VAL A 46 8.92 -17.44 13.72
C VAL A 46 9.63 -16.09 13.73
N VAL A 47 10.86 -16.07 14.21
CA VAL A 47 11.74 -14.89 14.19
C VAL A 47 12.62 -14.96 12.95
N CYS A 48 12.54 -13.94 12.10
CA CYS A 48 13.43 -13.74 10.97
C CYS A 48 14.44 -12.64 11.33
N LYS A 49 15.69 -13.00 11.52
CA LYS A 49 16.77 -12.04 11.81
C LYS A 49 17.07 -11.20 10.58
N ALA A 50 17.24 -9.91 10.76
CA ALA A 50 17.57 -8.98 9.69
C ALA A 50 18.24 -7.72 10.25
N ASP A 51 19.32 -7.28 9.61
CA ASP A 51 20.02 -6.03 9.95
C ASP A 51 19.28 -4.80 9.44
N THR A 52 18.49 -4.96 8.38
CA THR A 52 17.70 -3.89 7.77
C THR A 52 16.29 -4.38 7.44
N ILE A 53 15.31 -3.59 7.83
CA ILE A 53 13.89 -3.90 7.60
C ILE A 53 13.25 -2.82 6.73
N ILE A 54 12.72 -3.21 5.58
CA ILE A 54 11.94 -2.33 4.69
C ILE A 54 10.45 -2.64 4.85
N ARG A 55 9.68 -1.63 5.28
CA ARG A 55 8.23 -1.75 5.49
C ARG A 55 7.46 -1.28 4.27
N ALA A 56 6.72 -2.18 3.62
CA ALA A 56 5.91 -1.90 2.44
C ALA A 56 4.47 -2.44 2.60
N PHE A 57 3.76 -1.99 3.64
CA PHE A 57 2.41 -2.47 4.00
C PHE A 57 1.26 -1.77 3.27
N GLY A 58 1.56 -1.03 2.22
CA GLY A 58 0.58 -0.21 1.52
C GLY A 58 0.36 1.15 2.19
N MET A 59 -0.70 1.82 1.77
CA MET A 59 -1.04 3.17 2.19
C MET A 59 -2.49 3.22 2.69
N LYS A 60 -2.78 4.23 3.51
CA LYS A 60 -4.14 4.56 3.94
C LYS A 60 -4.45 6.01 3.52
N PRO A 61 -5.69 6.33 3.11
CA PRO A 61 -6.09 7.70 2.83
C PRO A 61 -5.86 8.61 4.05
N ASN A 62 -5.22 9.76 3.85
CA ASN A 62 -5.15 10.78 4.88
C ASN A 62 -6.30 11.78 4.65
N ARG A 63 -7.41 11.56 5.34
CA ARG A 63 -8.64 12.34 5.18
C ARG A 63 -8.79 13.48 6.17
N LYS A 64 -7.94 13.58 7.19
CA LYS A 64 -8.15 14.50 8.32
C LYS A 64 -8.48 15.93 7.85
N LEU A 65 -7.57 16.55 7.11
CA LEU A 65 -7.79 17.92 6.60
C LEU A 65 -8.97 18.00 5.62
N ALA A 66 -9.14 16.99 4.76
CA ALA A 66 -10.21 16.96 3.77
C ALA A 66 -11.60 16.91 4.45
N GLU A 67 -11.72 16.14 5.51
CA GLU A 67 -12.96 16.04 6.30
C GLU A 67 -13.21 17.31 7.12
N GLU A 68 -12.19 17.93 7.69
CA GLU A 68 -12.32 19.22 8.37
C GLU A 68 -12.86 20.30 7.41
N ILE A 69 -12.29 20.42 6.21
CA ILE A 69 -12.74 21.38 5.20
C ILE A 69 -14.16 21.04 4.73
N ARG A 70 -14.47 19.77 4.49
CA ARG A 70 -15.81 19.33 4.06
C ARG A 70 -16.88 19.62 5.12
N ASN A 71 -16.55 19.52 6.39
CA ASN A 71 -17.46 19.86 7.48
C ASN A 71 -17.79 21.36 7.52
N ILE A 72 -16.83 22.23 7.13
CA ILE A 72 -17.06 23.68 7.05
C ILE A 72 -17.79 24.05 5.75
N TYR A 73 -17.43 23.40 4.63
CA TYR A 73 -17.96 23.71 3.30
C TYR A 73 -18.52 22.45 2.59
N PRO A 74 -19.60 21.84 3.09
CA PRO A 74 -20.05 20.52 2.64
C PRO A 74 -20.46 20.48 1.15
N THR A 75 -21.02 21.54 0.63
CA THR A 75 -21.46 21.64 -0.78
C THR A 75 -20.36 22.12 -1.72
N LYS A 76 -19.27 22.71 -1.19
CA LYS A 76 -18.18 23.29 -1.98
C LYS A 76 -16.91 22.47 -1.97
N THR A 77 -16.89 21.32 -1.28
CA THR A 77 -15.71 20.48 -1.13
C THR A 77 -15.89 19.14 -1.84
N ARG A 78 -14.93 18.80 -2.68
CA ARG A 78 -14.81 17.46 -3.27
C ARG A 78 -13.46 16.85 -2.83
N ILE A 79 -13.50 15.62 -2.34
CA ILE A 79 -12.30 14.85 -1.97
C ILE A 79 -11.99 13.95 -3.16
N VAL A 80 -10.76 13.97 -3.67
CA VAL A 80 -10.35 13.23 -4.86
C VAL A 80 -8.98 12.56 -4.65
N GLY A 81 -8.66 11.60 -5.53
CA GLY A 81 -7.39 10.90 -5.51
C GLY A 81 -7.12 10.16 -4.19
N ASP A 82 -5.86 10.10 -3.77
CA ASP A 82 -5.43 9.30 -2.62
C ASP A 82 -6.01 9.77 -1.27
N SER A 83 -6.49 11.00 -1.19
CA SER A 83 -7.23 11.48 -0.02
C SER A 83 -8.62 10.86 0.10
N GLU A 84 -9.25 10.47 -1.01
CA GLU A 84 -10.53 9.74 -1.02
C GLU A 84 -10.28 8.22 -0.98
N LYS A 85 -9.48 7.72 -1.92
CA LYS A 85 -9.18 6.30 -2.06
C LYS A 85 -7.81 6.12 -2.69
N ILE A 86 -6.93 5.38 -2.01
CA ILE A 86 -5.62 5.06 -2.56
C ILE A 86 -5.75 4.36 -3.90
N GLY A 87 -5.07 4.87 -4.90
CA GLY A 87 -5.15 4.39 -6.27
C GLY A 87 -3.88 4.60 -7.09
N LYS A 88 -4.03 4.47 -8.40
CA LYS A 88 -2.98 4.78 -9.38
C LYS A 88 -3.19 6.21 -9.90
N VAL A 89 -2.18 6.78 -10.54
CA VAL A 89 -2.24 8.12 -11.14
C VAL A 89 -3.48 8.31 -12.02
N ALA A 90 -3.83 7.31 -12.84
CA ALA A 90 -5.02 7.36 -13.70
C ALA A 90 -6.34 7.49 -12.91
N ASN A 91 -6.41 6.91 -11.71
CA ASN A 91 -7.57 7.08 -10.83
C ASN A 91 -7.68 8.52 -10.36
N ALA A 92 -6.58 9.10 -9.86
CA ALA A 92 -6.56 10.48 -9.36
C ALA A 92 -6.90 11.50 -10.47
N ILE A 93 -6.36 11.32 -11.68
CA ILE A 93 -6.68 12.17 -12.84
C ILE A 93 -8.17 12.09 -13.18
N ARG A 94 -8.72 10.88 -13.23
CA ARG A 94 -10.16 10.67 -13.54
C ARG A 94 -11.05 11.30 -12.47
N ASP A 95 -10.72 11.11 -11.20
CA ASP A 95 -11.50 11.67 -10.09
C ASP A 95 -11.47 13.20 -10.13
N GLY A 96 -10.31 13.81 -10.42
CA GLY A 96 -10.17 15.26 -10.60
C GLY A 96 -10.98 15.78 -11.79
N PHE A 97 -10.95 15.06 -12.92
CA PHE A 97 -11.74 15.41 -14.10
C PHE A 97 -13.25 15.44 -13.81
N TYR A 98 -13.78 14.37 -13.21
CA TYR A 98 -15.20 14.33 -12.86
C TYR A 98 -15.60 15.34 -11.77
N ALA A 99 -14.72 15.61 -10.81
CA ALA A 99 -14.95 16.66 -9.83
C ALA A 99 -15.06 18.04 -10.50
N GLY A 100 -14.18 18.35 -11.47
CA GLY A 100 -14.21 19.59 -12.23
C GLY A 100 -15.45 19.72 -13.13
N MET A 101 -15.94 18.62 -13.70
CA MET A 101 -17.18 18.63 -14.49
C MET A 101 -18.46 18.81 -13.65
N SER A 102 -18.39 18.59 -12.35
CA SER A 102 -19.55 18.69 -11.44
C SER A 102 -19.64 20.03 -10.70
N LEU A 103 -18.76 20.99 -11.05
CA LEU A 103 -18.79 22.37 -10.58
C LEU A 103 -19.73 23.20 -11.46
#